data_500fa17f64238d1479cda73f22c22b5c
#
_entry.id   500fa17f64238d1479cda73f22c22b5c
#
_cell.length_a   1.000
_cell.length_b   1.000
_cell.length_c   1.000
_cell.angle_alpha   90.00
_cell.angle_beta   90.00
_cell.angle_gamma   90.00
#
_symmetry.space_group_name_H-M   'P 1'
#
loop_
_entity.id
_entity.type
_entity.pdbx_description
1 polymer ?
#
loop_
_entity_poly.entity_id
_entity_poly.type
_entity_poly.pdbx_seq_one_letter_code
_entity_poly.pdbx_strand_id
1 'polypeptide(L)'
;IHQAEHRLKLIYSRDTTQLFLHRSHGDVKAAADTSESQPAGHFLGKITRVFQDRVHFVAACDFERHDGILLRPASASPDDEGIRFGADRINLGGKRVFTVKAGEEVSIGAPPQAQVGDELRLVSSNALKRMYPTAAPRKAMRARLPVRIDVSLKVDPSSGNLDELGMPGRVEIVGRVYGFELRREYPCKLLFADSQPLTEERLREFFER
;
A
#
# COMPACT_ATOMS: atom_id res chain seq x y z
N ILE A 1 -7.29 17.62 -18.30
CA ILE A 1 -7.14 16.16 -18.30
C ILE A 1 -5.68 15.78 -18.09
N HIS A 2 -4.72 16.26 -18.88
CA HIS A 2 -3.29 15.91 -18.76
C HIS A 2 -2.67 16.15 -17.37
N GLN A 3 -3.07 17.21 -16.68
CA GLN A 3 -2.53 17.53 -15.35
C GLN A 3 -3.03 16.54 -14.27
N ALA A 4 -4.27 16.05 -14.39
CA ALA A 4 -4.82 15.06 -13.47
C ALA A 4 -4.18 13.69 -13.72
N GLU A 5 -3.97 13.32 -14.96
CA GLU A 5 -3.31 12.08 -15.36
C GLU A 5 -1.85 12.04 -14.85
N HIS A 6 -1.12 13.15 -15.01
CA HIS A 6 0.23 13.31 -14.49
C HIS A 6 0.28 13.12 -12.96
N ARG A 7 -0.67 13.73 -12.23
CA ARG A 7 -0.78 13.58 -10.78
C ARG A 7 -1.12 12.15 -10.35
N LEU A 8 -1.98 11.47 -11.08
CA LEU A 8 -2.32 10.07 -10.80
C LEU A 8 -1.10 9.16 -10.99
N LYS A 9 -0.31 9.37 -12.04
CA LYS A 9 0.95 8.64 -12.27
C LYS A 9 1.98 8.85 -11.16
N LEU A 10 1.99 10.02 -10.50
CA LEU A 10 2.88 10.29 -9.37
C LEU A 10 2.40 9.66 -8.05
N ILE A 11 1.10 9.42 -7.89
CA ILE A 11 0.53 8.79 -6.69
C ILE A 11 0.59 7.28 -6.79
N TYR A 12 0.30 6.74 -7.98
CA TYR A 12 0.21 5.31 -8.23
C TYR A 12 0.71 5.00 -9.64
N SER A 13 1.94 4.55 -9.75
CA SER A 13 2.60 4.35 -11.03
C SER A 13 2.53 2.91 -11.50
N ARG A 14 1.35 2.45 -11.88
CA ARG A 14 1.24 1.39 -12.88
C ARG A 14 0.89 2.04 -14.20
N ASP A 15 1.35 1.47 -15.31
CA ASP A 15 0.94 1.94 -16.62
C ASP A 15 -0.59 1.85 -16.74
N THR A 16 -1.19 2.99 -17.13
CA THR A 16 -2.63 3.07 -17.30
C THR A 16 -3.03 2.32 -18.56
N THR A 17 -3.94 1.37 -18.44
CA THR A 17 -4.52 0.66 -19.57
C THR A 17 -5.96 1.07 -19.79
N GLN A 18 -6.37 1.21 -21.04
CA GLN A 18 -7.77 1.43 -21.46
C GLN A 18 -8.53 0.12 -21.72
N LEU A 19 -7.92 -1.01 -21.40
CA LEU A 19 -8.40 -2.33 -21.81
C LEU A 19 -9.86 -2.61 -21.41
N PHE A 20 -10.27 -2.15 -20.23
CA PHE A 20 -11.62 -2.32 -19.70
C PHE A 20 -12.61 -1.22 -20.10
N LEU A 21 -12.13 -0.11 -20.66
CA LEU A 21 -13.01 1.00 -21.08
C LEU A 21 -13.69 0.72 -22.43
N HIS A 22 -13.06 -0.09 -23.30
CA HIS A 22 -13.53 -0.32 -24.66
C HIS A 22 -13.93 -1.77 -24.95
N ARG A 23 -13.69 -2.71 -24.05
CA ARG A 23 -14.02 -4.12 -24.21
C ARG A 23 -14.57 -4.71 -22.92
N SER A 24 -15.76 -5.28 -22.99
CA SER A 24 -16.40 -5.99 -21.88
C SER A 24 -15.73 -7.32 -21.53
N HIS A 25 -14.92 -7.87 -22.42
CA HIS A 25 -14.17 -9.11 -22.26
C HIS A 25 -12.75 -8.89 -22.76
N GLY A 26 -11.90 -8.31 -21.93
CA GLY A 26 -10.47 -8.16 -22.19
C GLY A 26 -9.68 -9.36 -21.70
N ASP A 27 -8.57 -9.67 -22.34
CA ASP A 27 -7.61 -10.64 -21.83
C ASP A 27 -7.04 -10.09 -20.51
N VAL A 28 -7.40 -10.73 -19.40
CA VAL A 28 -6.99 -10.32 -18.03
C VAL A 28 -5.45 -10.34 -17.92
N LYS A 29 -4.77 -11.21 -18.66
CA LYS A 29 -3.30 -11.28 -18.70
C LYS A 29 -2.67 -10.05 -19.31
N ALA A 30 -3.32 -9.43 -20.31
CA ALA A 30 -2.85 -8.19 -20.93
C ALA A 30 -3.18 -6.94 -20.07
N ALA A 31 -4.11 -7.05 -19.13
CA ALA A 31 -4.46 -5.96 -18.21
C ALA A 31 -3.57 -5.92 -16.97
N ALA A 32 -2.97 -7.03 -16.61
CA ALA A 32 -2.02 -7.12 -15.52
C ALA A 32 -0.61 -6.98 -16.10
N ASP A 33 -0.03 -5.78 -16.02
CA ASP A 33 1.40 -5.65 -16.22
C ASP A 33 2.09 -6.37 -15.06
N THR A 34 2.56 -7.58 -15.35
CA THR A 34 3.31 -8.41 -14.42
C THR A 34 4.82 -8.12 -14.47
N SER A 35 5.23 -7.18 -15.34
CA SER A 35 6.65 -6.88 -15.54
C SER A 35 7.28 -6.09 -14.40
N GLU A 36 6.47 -5.42 -13.59
CA GLU A 36 6.97 -4.66 -12.42
C GLU A 36 6.13 -4.97 -11.18
N SER A 37 6.73 -5.63 -10.21
CA SER A 37 6.09 -5.93 -8.91
C SER A 37 5.95 -4.70 -8.00
N GLN A 38 6.66 -3.61 -8.31
CA GLN A 38 6.67 -2.37 -7.53
C GLN A 38 6.34 -1.14 -8.39
N PRO A 39 5.83 -0.04 -7.78
CA PRO A 39 5.60 1.20 -8.49
C PRO A 39 6.88 1.71 -9.14
N ALA A 40 6.93 1.73 -10.47
CA ALA A 40 8.08 2.16 -11.25
C ALA A 40 8.46 3.64 -11.05
N GLY A 41 7.56 4.45 -10.46
CA GLY A 41 7.72 5.89 -10.36
C GLY A 41 7.57 6.63 -11.69
N HIS A 42 7.45 7.94 -11.65
CA HIS A 42 7.38 8.78 -12.85
C HIS A 42 8.78 9.15 -13.32
N PHE A 43 9.04 9.06 -14.63
CA PHE A 43 10.34 9.42 -15.19
C PHE A 43 10.69 10.87 -14.84
N LEU A 44 11.81 11.05 -14.12
CA LEU A 44 12.31 12.34 -13.67
C LEU A 44 13.44 12.86 -14.56
N GLY A 45 14.27 11.98 -15.09
CA GLY A 45 15.34 12.34 -15.98
C GLY A 45 16.40 11.24 -16.10
N LYS A 46 17.36 11.45 -16.99
CA LYS A 46 18.50 10.59 -17.20
C LYS A 46 19.77 11.29 -16.79
N ILE A 47 20.64 10.62 -16.05
CA ILE A 47 21.90 11.19 -15.56
C ILE A 47 22.84 11.48 -16.73
N THR A 48 23.17 12.74 -16.90
CA THR A 48 24.09 13.21 -17.97
C THR A 48 25.53 13.34 -17.49
N ARG A 49 25.71 13.62 -16.19
CA ARG A 49 27.03 13.79 -15.58
C ARG A 49 26.99 13.44 -14.09
N VAL A 50 28.05 12.79 -13.61
CA VAL A 50 28.29 12.55 -12.19
C VAL A 50 29.53 13.34 -11.78
N PHE A 51 29.44 14.11 -10.72
CA PHE A 51 30.57 14.85 -10.16
C PHE A 51 30.51 14.81 -8.64
N GLN A 52 31.54 14.23 -8.04
CA GLN A 52 31.60 13.94 -6.60
C GLN A 52 30.37 13.12 -6.14
N ASP A 53 29.60 13.65 -5.18
CA ASP A 53 28.39 13.06 -4.63
C ASP A 53 27.11 13.59 -5.31
N ARG A 54 27.21 14.11 -6.53
CA ARG A 54 26.11 14.78 -7.23
C ARG A 54 25.93 14.24 -8.63
N VAL A 55 24.68 14.12 -9.02
CA VAL A 55 24.28 13.80 -10.40
C VAL A 55 23.63 15.00 -11.05
N HIS A 56 23.90 15.20 -12.34
CA HIS A 56 23.32 16.24 -13.18
C HIS A 56 22.38 15.60 -14.19
N PHE A 57 21.24 16.25 -14.41
CA PHE A 57 20.25 15.82 -15.40
C PHE A 57 19.31 16.97 -15.74
N VAL A 58 18.52 16.80 -16.82
CA VAL A 58 17.41 17.69 -17.16
C VAL A 58 16.14 17.10 -16.57
N ALA A 59 15.42 17.88 -15.76
CA ALA A 59 14.19 17.43 -15.13
C ALA A 59 13.08 17.26 -16.16
N ALA A 60 12.47 16.08 -16.25
CA ALA A 60 11.34 15.80 -17.12
C ALA A 60 9.99 16.21 -16.51
N CYS A 61 9.95 16.39 -15.19
CA CYS A 61 8.76 16.84 -14.45
C CYS A 61 9.15 17.73 -13.26
N ASP A 62 8.17 18.47 -12.75
CA ASP A 62 8.35 19.29 -11.56
C ASP A 62 8.62 18.41 -10.34
N PHE A 63 9.59 18.79 -9.51
CA PHE A 63 9.86 18.14 -8.23
C PHE A 63 10.40 19.16 -7.20
N GLU A 64 10.41 18.72 -5.95
CA GLU A 64 10.88 19.58 -4.87
C GLU A 64 11.80 18.85 -3.89
N ARG A 65 12.41 19.63 -3.02
CA ARG A 65 13.25 19.09 -1.95
C ARG A 65 12.46 18.12 -1.07
N HIS A 66 13.12 17.03 -0.69
CA HIS A 66 12.58 15.89 0.07
C HIS A 66 11.58 15.00 -0.69
N ASP A 67 11.43 15.20 -2.00
CA ASP A 67 10.74 14.22 -2.81
C ASP A 67 11.54 12.91 -2.86
N GLY A 68 10.83 11.80 -2.92
CA GLY A 68 11.44 10.47 -3.03
C GLY A 68 11.83 10.16 -4.48
N ILE A 69 13.07 9.80 -4.68
CA ILE A 69 13.64 9.45 -5.99
C ILE A 69 14.09 8.00 -5.97
N LEU A 70 13.89 7.32 -7.09
CA LEU A 70 14.42 5.99 -7.38
C LEU A 70 15.49 6.13 -8.44
N LEU A 71 16.69 5.66 -8.14
CA LEU A 71 17.78 5.47 -9.09
C LEU A 71 17.64 4.08 -9.69
N ARG A 72 17.51 4.00 -11.00
CA ARG A 72 17.46 2.74 -11.75
C ARG A 72 18.70 2.67 -12.66
N PRO A 73 19.61 1.71 -12.46
CA PRO A 73 20.75 1.52 -13.33
C PRO A 73 20.33 1.31 -14.78
N ALA A 74 21.11 1.83 -15.73
CA ALA A 74 20.83 1.63 -17.15
C ALA A 74 20.86 0.15 -17.57
N SER A 75 21.58 -0.68 -16.83
CA SER A 75 21.69 -2.13 -17.02
C SER A 75 20.69 -2.94 -16.21
N ALA A 76 19.78 -2.27 -15.43
CA ALA A 76 18.87 -2.96 -14.54
C ALA A 76 17.85 -3.82 -15.28
N SER A 77 17.63 -5.03 -14.79
CA SER A 77 16.49 -5.87 -15.17
C SER A 77 15.17 -5.25 -14.71
N PRO A 78 14.03 -5.60 -15.33
CA PRO A 78 12.70 -5.20 -14.84
C PRO A 78 12.45 -5.53 -13.38
N ASP A 79 13.06 -6.60 -12.87
CA ASP A 79 12.91 -7.08 -11.50
C ASP A 79 13.84 -6.39 -10.48
N ASP A 80 14.78 -5.56 -10.94
CA ASP A 80 15.69 -4.85 -10.06
C ASP A 80 14.98 -3.71 -9.34
N GLU A 81 15.02 -3.72 -8.01
CA GLU A 81 14.33 -2.75 -7.16
C GLU A 81 14.87 -1.32 -7.28
N GLY A 82 16.10 -1.13 -7.75
CA GLY A 82 16.78 0.15 -7.77
C GLY A 82 17.10 0.69 -6.37
N ILE A 83 17.65 1.91 -6.32
CA ILE A 83 18.07 2.55 -5.06
C ILE A 83 17.17 3.76 -4.78
N ARG A 84 16.48 3.76 -3.64
CA ARG A 84 15.63 4.86 -3.21
C ARG A 84 16.41 5.85 -2.35
N PHE A 85 16.24 7.15 -2.64
CA PHE A 85 16.84 8.24 -1.87
C PHE A 85 15.98 9.51 -1.93
N GLY A 86 16.30 10.52 -1.11
CA GLY A 86 15.59 11.80 -1.08
C GLY A 86 16.30 12.89 -1.86
N ALA A 87 15.56 13.80 -2.46
CA ALA A 87 16.10 14.99 -3.13
C ALA A 87 16.54 16.06 -2.10
N ASP A 88 17.59 15.79 -1.32
CA ASP A 88 17.93 16.68 -0.19
C ASP A 88 18.68 17.94 -0.60
N ARG A 89 19.56 17.85 -1.60
CA ARG A 89 20.46 18.92 -2.01
C ARG A 89 20.29 19.23 -3.49
N ILE A 90 19.34 20.10 -3.80
CA ILE A 90 19.02 20.50 -5.18
C ILE A 90 19.74 21.82 -5.50
N ASN A 91 20.49 21.84 -6.61
CA ASN A 91 21.14 23.05 -7.12
C ASN A 91 20.76 23.28 -8.58
N LEU A 92 20.42 24.52 -8.88
CA LEU A 92 20.11 25.04 -10.21
C LEU A 92 21.08 26.19 -10.53
N GLY A 93 21.89 26.08 -11.59
CA GLY A 93 22.86 27.11 -11.93
C GLY A 93 23.82 27.47 -10.78
N GLY A 94 24.22 26.49 -9.95
CA GLY A 94 25.10 26.70 -8.79
C GLY A 94 24.41 27.23 -7.53
N LYS A 95 23.12 27.59 -7.58
CA LYS A 95 22.36 28.05 -6.43
C LYS A 95 21.48 26.94 -5.87
N ARG A 96 21.36 26.87 -4.55
CA ARG A 96 20.49 25.91 -3.88
C ARG A 96 19.04 26.37 -4.04
N VAL A 97 18.18 25.46 -4.51
CA VAL A 97 16.75 25.72 -4.72
C VAL A 97 15.88 24.72 -3.97
N PHE A 98 14.63 25.08 -3.74
CA PHE A 98 13.65 24.19 -3.11
C PHE A 98 12.83 23.41 -4.15
N THR A 99 12.47 24.05 -5.26
CA THR A 99 11.65 23.48 -6.33
C THR A 99 12.37 23.58 -7.67
N VAL A 100 12.12 22.61 -8.55
CA VAL A 100 12.63 22.55 -9.92
C VAL A 100 11.43 22.39 -10.85
N LYS A 101 11.50 23.04 -12.00
CA LYS A 101 10.52 22.90 -13.07
C LYS A 101 11.00 21.94 -14.15
N ALA A 102 10.03 21.34 -14.83
CA ALA A 102 10.33 20.54 -16.01
C ALA A 102 11.13 21.35 -17.03
N GLY A 103 12.16 20.73 -17.63
CA GLY A 103 13.06 21.35 -18.58
C GLY A 103 14.30 22.01 -18.00
N GLU A 104 14.40 22.19 -16.68
CA GLU A 104 15.57 22.78 -16.03
C GLU A 104 16.72 21.79 -15.86
N GLU A 105 17.94 22.22 -16.14
CA GLU A 105 19.16 21.45 -15.85
C GLU A 105 19.53 21.62 -14.38
N VAL A 106 19.57 20.52 -13.67
CA VAL A 106 19.67 20.50 -12.21
C VAL A 106 20.71 19.49 -11.74
N SER A 107 21.28 19.73 -10.56
CA SER A 107 22.07 18.70 -9.86
C SER A 107 21.52 18.43 -8.47
N ILE A 108 21.51 17.14 -8.11
CA ILE A 108 21.07 16.66 -6.79
C ILE A 108 22.14 15.78 -6.16
N GLY A 109 22.13 15.67 -4.83
CA GLY A 109 22.88 14.64 -4.13
C GLY A 109 22.37 13.25 -4.51
N ALA A 110 23.24 12.31 -4.77
CA ALA A 110 22.87 10.97 -5.19
C ALA A 110 23.69 9.88 -4.46
N PRO A 111 23.22 8.63 -4.46
CA PRO A 111 23.98 7.51 -3.95
C PRO A 111 25.29 7.33 -4.72
N PRO A 112 26.37 6.80 -4.07
CA PRO A 112 27.67 6.65 -4.70
C PRO A 112 27.69 5.66 -5.89
N GLN A 113 26.65 4.82 -6.02
CA GLN A 113 26.49 3.87 -7.13
C GLN A 113 25.98 4.52 -8.41
N ALA A 114 25.50 5.78 -8.36
CA ALA A 114 24.93 6.47 -9.51
C ALA A 114 25.95 6.66 -10.63
N GLN A 115 25.55 6.32 -11.86
CA GLN A 115 26.37 6.40 -13.06
C GLN A 115 25.71 7.23 -14.16
N VAL A 116 26.52 7.71 -15.10
CA VAL A 116 26.00 8.37 -16.31
C VAL A 116 25.17 7.37 -17.10
N GLY A 117 23.99 7.79 -17.51
CA GLY A 117 23.06 6.95 -18.26
C GLY A 117 21.96 6.31 -17.39
N ASP A 118 22.13 6.27 -16.08
CA ASP A 118 21.08 5.76 -15.17
C ASP A 118 19.83 6.63 -15.21
N GLU A 119 18.69 6.02 -14.93
CA GLU A 119 17.41 6.70 -14.86
C GLU A 119 17.08 7.13 -13.43
N LEU A 120 16.55 8.33 -13.33
CA LEU A 120 15.94 8.85 -12.12
C LEU A 120 14.42 8.84 -12.28
N ARG A 121 13.73 8.33 -11.28
CA ARG A 121 12.26 8.27 -11.24
C ARG A 121 11.73 8.89 -9.95
N LEU A 122 10.68 9.69 -10.06
CA LEU A 122 9.99 10.29 -8.92
C LEU A 122 8.98 9.29 -8.38
N VAL A 123 9.21 8.78 -7.15
CA VAL A 123 8.36 7.77 -6.51
C VAL A 123 7.50 8.33 -5.39
N SER A 124 7.79 9.55 -4.95
CA SER A 124 7.02 10.21 -3.90
C SER A 124 7.14 11.71 -4.04
N SER A 125 6.03 12.42 -4.11
CA SER A 125 5.97 13.88 -4.20
C SER A 125 5.34 14.49 -2.94
N ASN A 126 6.07 15.36 -2.25
CA ASN A 126 5.56 16.05 -1.07
C ASN A 126 4.54 17.15 -1.45
N ALA A 127 4.65 17.74 -2.63
CA ALA A 127 3.63 18.64 -3.16
C ALA A 127 2.28 17.94 -3.26
N LEU A 128 2.25 16.71 -3.80
CA LEU A 128 1.03 15.90 -3.87
C LEU A 128 0.53 15.46 -2.50
N LYS A 129 1.42 15.05 -1.59
CA LYS A 129 1.01 14.72 -0.21
C LYS A 129 0.36 15.88 0.52
N ARG A 130 0.83 17.11 0.28
CA ARG A 130 0.19 18.33 0.83
C ARG A 130 -1.16 18.62 0.18
N MET A 131 -1.27 18.39 -1.13
CA MET A 131 -2.51 18.62 -1.89
C MET A 131 -3.58 17.57 -1.56
N TYR A 132 -3.17 16.34 -1.38
CA TYR A 132 -4.03 15.20 -1.04
C TYR A 132 -3.56 14.56 0.27
N PRO A 133 -3.77 15.24 1.41
CA PRO A 133 -3.35 14.67 2.67
C PRO A 133 -4.08 13.35 2.86
N THR A 134 -3.31 12.26 2.95
CA THR A 134 -3.80 10.95 3.37
C THR A 134 -4.15 11.02 4.86
N ALA A 135 -5.09 11.89 5.20
CA ALA A 135 -5.69 11.80 6.52
C ALA A 135 -6.31 10.41 6.61
N ALA A 136 -5.97 9.65 7.64
CA ALA A 136 -6.72 8.45 7.98
C ALA A 136 -8.21 8.82 7.90
N PRO A 137 -9.05 8.06 7.17
CA PRO A 137 -10.44 8.41 6.99
C PRO A 137 -11.00 8.74 8.36
N ARG A 138 -11.59 9.94 8.50
CA ARG A 138 -12.18 10.39 9.76
C ARG A 138 -13.08 9.24 10.24
N LYS A 139 -13.12 8.96 11.55
CA LYS A 139 -13.98 7.89 12.09
C LYS A 139 -15.41 7.92 11.51
N ALA A 140 -15.91 9.14 11.20
CA ALA A 140 -17.20 9.36 10.54
C ALA A 140 -17.26 8.88 9.07
N MET A 141 -16.13 8.71 8.37
CA MET A 141 -16.10 8.23 6.98
C MET A 141 -15.88 6.72 6.89
N ARG A 142 -15.64 6.04 8.00
CA ARG A 142 -15.64 4.58 8.02
C ARG A 142 -17.09 4.13 7.87
N ALA A 143 -17.42 3.55 6.73
CA ALA A 143 -18.69 2.87 6.56
C ALA A 143 -18.75 1.78 7.65
N ARG A 144 -19.57 2.01 8.68
CA ARG A 144 -19.87 0.99 9.69
C ARG A 144 -21.06 0.23 9.19
N LEU A 145 -20.85 -1.01 8.81
CA LEU A 145 -21.93 -1.91 8.52
C LEU A 145 -22.38 -2.55 9.84
N PRO A 146 -23.65 -2.43 10.22
CA PRO A 146 -24.16 -3.15 11.36
C PRO A 146 -24.07 -4.65 11.06
N VAL A 147 -23.25 -5.35 11.82
CA VAL A 147 -23.12 -6.81 11.75
C VAL A 147 -23.75 -7.38 12.99
N ARG A 148 -24.72 -8.26 12.83
CA ARG A 148 -25.23 -9.08 13.92
C ARG A 148 -24.44 -10.37 13.96
N ILE A 149 -23.84 -10.66 15.09
CA ILE A 149 -23.08 -11.91 15.31
C ILE A 149 -23.80 -12.67 16.40
N ASP A 150 -24.29 -13.84 16.09
CA ASP A 150 -24.86 -14.78 17.03
C ASP A 150 -23.81 -15.88 17.24
N VAL A 151 -23.41 -16.10 18.50
CA VAL A 151 -22.48 -17.16 18.89
C VAL A 151 -23.23 -18.14 19.77
N SER A 152 -23.27 -19.39 19.35
CA SER A 152 -23.88 -20.46 20.12
C SER A 152 -22.88 -21.57 20.41
N LEU A 153 -22.96 -22.11 21.60
CA LEU A 153 -22.17 -23.23 22.06
C LEU A 153 -23.03 -24.49 22.10
N LYS A 154 -22.66 -25.50 21.33
CA LYS A 154 -23.33 -26.80 21.31
C LYS A 154 -22.42 -27.82 21.99
N VAL A 155 -22.93 -28.43 23.03
CA VAL A 155 -22.27 -29.56 23.71
C VAL A 155 -22.73 -30.84 23.03
N ASP A 156 -21.83 -31.77 22.77
CA ASP A 156 -22.17 -33.07 22.21
C ASP A 156 -22.48 -34.03 23.36
N PRO A 157 -23.75 -34.34 23.64
CA PRO A 157 -24.14 -35.17 24.78
C PRO A 157 -23.77 -36.64 24.63
N SER A 158 -23.34 -37.06 23.44
CA SER A 158 -23.05 -38.47 23.15
C SER A 158 -21.66 -38.93 23.62
N SER A 159 -20.78 -38.02 24.02
CA SER A 159 -19.47 -38.37 24.55
C SER A 159 -19.49 -38.40 26.08
N GLY A 160 -20.05 -39.45 26.61
CA GLY A 160 -20.33 -39.62 28.05
C GLY A 160 -19.12 -39.83 28.97
N ASN A 161 -17.92 -39.51 28.58
CA ASN A 161 -16.73 -39.49 29.44
C ASN A 161 -16.31 -38.04 29.72
N LEU A 162 -16.62 -37.58 30.92
CA LEU A 162 -16.01 -36.44 31.55
C LEU A 162 -14.55 -36.78 31.90
N ASP A 163 -13.69 -36.76 30.93
CA ASP A 163 -12.26 -36.79 31.21
C ASP A 163 -11.83 -35.45 31.76
N GLU A 164 -10.81 -35.42 32.62
CA GLU A 164 -10.18 -34.22 33.19
C GLU A 164 -9.78 -33.17 32.13
N LEU A 165 -9.86 -33.51 30.89
CA LEU A 165 -9.50 -32.72 29.69
C LEU A 165 -10.67 -31.92 29.08
N GLY A 166 -11.87 -31.96 29.65
CA GLY A 166 -13.04 -31.17 29.18
C GLY A 166 -13.98 -31.96 28.23
N MET A 167 -15.17 -31.38 27.99
CA MET A 167 -16.19 -31.94 27.13
C MET A 167 -15.99 -31.50 25.68
N PRO A 168 -16.15 -32.40 24.69
CA PRO A 168 -16.18 -31.99 23.30
C PRO A 168 -17.43 -31.15 23.01
N GLY A 169 -17.24 -30.09 22.27
CA GLY A 169 -18.30 -29.17 21.88
C GLY A 169 -17.99 -28.54 20.53
N ARG A 170 -18.94 -27.73 20.08
CA ARG A 170 -18.81 -26.93 18.86
C ARG A 170 -19.27 -25.50 19.14
N VAL A 171 -18.47 -24.55 18.68
CA VAL A 171 -18.86 -23.13 18.63
C VAL A 171 -19.43 -22.87 17.23
N GLU A 172 -20.68 -22.47 17.15
CA GLU A 172 -21.30 -22.00 15.93
C GLU A 172 -21.35 -20.47 15.94
N ILE A 173 -20.81 -19.85 14.92
CA ILE A 173 -20.81 -18.41 14.71
C ILE A 173 -21.65 -18.10 13.47
N VAL A 174 -22.68 -17.29 13.65
CA VAL A 174 -23.56 -16.83 12.56
C VAL A 174 -23.47 -15.31 12.46
N GLY A 175 -22.86 -14.84 11.39
CA GLY A 175 -22.78 -13.41 11.06
C GLY A 175 -23.88 -13.02 10.05
N ARG A 176 -24.63 -11.93 10.32
CA ARG A 176 -25.66 -11.41 9.41
C ARG A 176 -25.38 -9.95 9.06
N VAL A 177 -25.35 -9.65 7.75
CA VAL A 177 -25.18 -8.30 7.20
C VAL A 177 -26.07 -8.15 5.98
N TYR A 178 -26.99 -7.19 5.99
CA TYR A 178 -27.85 -6.87 4.82
C TYR A 178 -28.46 -8.06 4.08
N GLY A 179 -28.97 -9.05 4.83
CA GLY A 179 -29.59 -10.25 4.24
C GLY A 179 -28.59 -11.35 3.84
N PHE A 180 -27.32 -11.11 3.95
CA PHE A 180 -26.33 -12.17 3.83
C PHE A 180 -26.09 -12.83 5.18
N GLU A 181 -26.05 -14.16 5.21
CA GLU A 181 -25.73 -14.95 6.38
C GLU A 181 -24.46 -15.77 6.10
N LEU A 182 -23.49 -15.66 7.01
CA LEU A 182 -22.30 -16.49 7.02
C LEU A 182 -22.31 -17.35 8.29
N ARG A 183 -22.27 -18.68 8.13
CA ARG A 183 -22.22 -19.63 9.24
C ARG A 183 -20.87 -20.35 9.23
N ARG A 184 -20.26 -20.46 10.41
CA ARG A 184 -19.04 -21.23 10.65
C ARG A 184 -19.18 -22.05 11.92
N GLU A 185 -18.69 -23.26 11.88
CA GLU A 185 -18.63 -24.16 13.04
C GLU A 185 -17.16 -24.52 13.32
N TYR A 186 -16.81 -24.47 14.59
CA TYR A 186 -15.47 -24.82 15.05
C TYR A 186 -15.58 -25.87 16.15
N PRO A 187 -14.87 -27.01 16.02
CA PRO A 187 -14.75 -27.95 17.12
C PRO A 187 -13.97 -27.29 18.27
N CYS A 188 -14.43 -27.49 19.49
CA CYS A 188 -13.77 -26.94 20.68
C CYS A 188 -13.83 -27.96 21.82
N LYS A 189 -12.97 -27.77 22.80
CA LYS A 189 -13.06 -28.46 24.10
C LYS A 189 -13.56 -27.46 25.14
N LEU A 190 -14.59 -27.86 25.88
CA LEU A 190 -15.18 -27.05 26.92
C LEU A 190 -14.57 -27.48 28.26
N LEU A 191 -13.86 -26.56 28.88
CA LEU A 191 -13.35 -26.73 30.23
C LEU A 191 -14.32 -26.10 31.21
N PHE A 192 -14.44 -26.68 32.40
CA PHE A 192 -15.15 -26.03 33.51
C PHE A 192 -14.41 -24.75 33.88
N ALA A 193 -15.16 -23.67 34.16
CA ALA A 193 -14.56 -22.43 34.60
C ALA A 193 -14.08 -22.58 36.04
N ASP A 194 -12.78 -22.49 36.26
CA ASP A 194 -12.18 -22.62 37.61
C ASP A 194 -12.49 -21.44 38.53
N SER A 195 -12.81 -20.24 38.03
CA SER A 195 -12.98 -19.08 38.88
C SER A 195 -14.01 -18.04 38.43
N GLN A 196 -14.26 -17.85 37.18
CA GLN A 196 -15.22 -16.84 36.71
C GLN A 196 -15.97 -17.30 35.45
N PRO A 197 -17.30 -17.40 35.47
CA PRO A 197 -18.09 -17.73 34.30
C PRO A 197 -17.98 -16.63 33.25
N LEU A 198 -18.05 -17.02 31.99
CA LEU A 198 -18.10 -16.09 30.86
C LEU A 198 -19.47 -15.40 30.87
N THR A 199 -19.51 -14.10 31.18
CA THR A 199 -20.73 -13.30 31.17
C THR A 199 -20.91 -12.60 29.82
N GLU A 200 -22.16 -12.25 29.49
CA GLU A 200 -22.50 -11.51 28.27
C GLU A 200 -21.77 -10.16 28.21
N GLU A 201 -21.59 -9.48 29.33
CA GLU A 201 -20.88 -8.21 29.44
C GLU A 201 -19.41 -8.34 29.06
N ARG A 202 -18.73 -9.39 29.54
CA ARG A 202 -17.33 -9.66 29.15
C ARG A 202 -17.17 -10.03 27.68
N LEU A 203 -18.10 -10.79 27.11
CA LEU A 203 -18.12 -11.04 25.67
C LEU A 203 -18.28 -9.73 24.90
N ARG A 204 -19.19 -8.87 25.32
CA ARG A 204 -19.42 -7.58 24.69
C ARG A 204 -18.18 -6.69 24.71
N GLU A 205 -17.51 -6.56 25.84
CA GLU A 205 -16.24 -5.82 25.96
C GLU A 205 -15.13 -6.33 25.04
N PHE A 206 -15.10 -7.63 24.80
CA PHE A 206 -14.09 -8.26 23.93
C PHE A 206 -14.30 -7.93 22.45
N PHE A 207 -15.55 -7.81 22.01
CA PHE A 207 -15.89 -7.51 20.61
C PHE A 207 -16.03 -6.02 20.31
N GLU A 208 -16.11 -5.14 21.32
CA GLU A 208 -16.18 -3.68 21.14
C GLU A 208 -14.82 -2.98 21.07
N ARG A 209 -13.72 -3.67 21.29
CA ARG A 209 -12.34 -3.17 21.13
C ARG A 209 -11.86 -3.30 19.69
#